data_967f1aab08f14b421216183d65c2d4ea
#
_entry.id   967f1aab08f14b421216183d65c2d4ea
#
_cell.length_a   1.000
_cell.length_b   1.000
_cell.length_c   1.000
_cell.angle_alpha   90.00
_cell.angle_beta   90.00
_cell.angle_gamma   90.00
#
_symmetry.space_group_name_H-M   'P 1'
#
loop_
_entity.id
_entity.type
_entity.pdbx_description
1 polymer ?
#
loop_
_entity_poly.entity_id
_entity_poly.type
_entity_poly.pdbx_seq_one_letter_code
_entity_poly.pdbx_strand_id
1 'polypeptide(L)'
;MENQIYDQISSRTGGDIYIGVVGPVRTGKSTFIKRFMETMVLPDMENPYKRERARDELPQSGTGRTIMTAEPKFVPEEAAEIALPEGGACRVRLVDCVGYLVEGALGGMEGDTPRMVSTPWQEDPMTLAEAAEIGTHKVIGEHSTIGLVVTTDGSFTELPREAYIPAEKRVIEELQSLGKPFLVLVNSSEPNSEAAQRVCAELQSQYGIAPIAVNCLELDESGIADILQQVLYEFPVCEIGFVLPRYIGTLPLHHPVQNSIYQCIRTAAADGEKMRDVQKLCRTLEENKYVERASVDNMALGSGSAVVRVDVPETVFYGIVGEQTGIQVRDDADLIRVLEDFAAVKQQYERLHGALDQVYQTGYGIVMPSVEELSLEEPEIVRQGGRYGVRLRASAPSIHMMRANIKAEVNPIVGTEKQSEELVHYLLSEFEEQPEKIWETNIFGKSLNELVREELSHKLSRMPDDARGKIRETLEKIINESAGGLICIIL
;
A
#
# COMPACT_ATOMS: atom_id res chain seq x y z
N MET A 1 29.33 -3.18 -1.80
CA MET A 1 28.39 -2.29 -1.06
C MET A 1 28.87 -0.83 -1.01
N GLU A 2 30.14 -0.60 -0.84
CA GLU A 2 30.70 0.75 -0.67
C GLU A 2 30.57 1.65 -1.90
N ASN A 3 30.75 1.12 -3.08
CA ASN A 3 30.64 1.88 -4.32
C ASN A 3 29.20 2.26 -4.71
N GLN A 4 28.17 1.58 -4.17
CA GLN A 4 26.76 1.93 -4.41
C GLN A 4 26.30 3.16 -3.62
N ILE A 5 26.99 3.52 -2.52
CA ILE A 5 26.58 4.66 -1.70
C ILE A 5 26.74 5.99 -2.43
N TYR A 6 27.80 6.15 -3.19
CA TYR A 6 28.00 7.35 -4.01
C TYR A 6 26.94 7.49 -5.11
N ASP A 7 26.55 6.37 -5.77
CA ASP A 7 25.49 6.37 -6.77
C ASP A 7 24.17 6.84 -6.18
N GLN A 8 23.84 6.32 -4.98
CA GLN A 8 22.59 6.68 -4.28
C GLN A 8 22.57 8.14 -3.86
N ILE A 9 23.66 8.66 -3.25
CA ILE A 9 23.73 10.06 -2.85
C ILE A 9 23.79 10.97 -4.06
N SER A 10 24.55 10.61 -5.08
CA SER A 10 24.65 11.35 -6.34
C SER A 10 23.28 11.49 -7.01
N SER A 11 22.49 10.44 -7.04
CA SER A 11 21.11 10.46 -7.53
C SER A 11 20.23 11.45 -6.76
N ARG A 12 20.41 11.55 -5.44
CA ARG A 12 19.65 12.46 -4.55
C ARG A 12 20.09 13.92 -4.65
N THR A 13 21.34 14.16 -5.02
CA THR A 13 21.96 15.50 -5.03
C THR A 13 22.20 16.04 -6.44
N GLY A 14 21.79 15.32 -7.47
CA GLY A 14 22.00 15.72 -8.87
C GLY A 14 23.46 15.67 -9.31
N GLY A 15 24.28 14.80 -8.73
CA GLY A 15 25.68 14.61 -9.06
C GLY A 15 26.67 15.37 -8.17
N ASP A 16 26.20 16.27 -7.29
CA ASP A 16 27.02 17.09 -6.42
C ASP A 16 26.89 16.69 -4.94
N ILE A 17 27.91 16.04 -4.39
CA ILE A 17 27.96 15.62 -2.99
C ILE A 17 28.75 16.66 -2.18
N TYR A 18 28.09 17.76 -1.81
CA TYR A 18 28.71 18.83 -1.07
C TYR A 18 28.27 18.75 0.41
N ILE A 19 29.22 18.39 1.29
CA ILE A 19 28.95 18.15 2.71
C ILE A 19 29.41 19.35 3.54
N GLY A 20 28.48 20.10 4.10
CA GLY A 20 28.77 21.16 5.06
C GLY A 20 28.99 20.56 6.45
N VAL A 21 30.23 20.59 6.95
CA VAL A 21 30.58 20.09 8.28
C VAL A 21 30.53 21.24 9.28
N VAL A 22 29.52 21.22 10.13
CA VAL A 22 29.20 22.31 11.05
C VAL A 22 29.14 21.82 12.50
N GLY A 23 28.98 22.72 13.45
CA GLY A 23 28.88 22.36 14.86
C GLY A 23 29.70 23.27 15.75
N PRO A 24 29.71 23.06 17.07
CA PRO A 24 30.51 23.84 18.01
C PRO A 24 32.01 23.75 17.71
N VAL A 25 32.79 24.73 18.13
CA VAL A 25 34.26 24.70 18.00
C VAL A 25 34.84 23.50 18.74
N ARG A 26 35.93 22.91 18.21
CA ARG A 26 36.72 21.82 18.84
C ARG A 26 35.97 20.49 19.03
N THR A 27 34.92 20.26 18.32
CA THR A 27 34.17 18.96 18.34
C THR A 27 34.74 17.89 17.41
N GLY A 28 35.82 18.21 16.66
CA GLY A 28 36.44 17.23 15.75
C GLY A 28 36.03 17.36 14.28
N LYS A 29 35.42 18.49 13.87
CA LYS A 29 35.01 18.74 12.48
C LYS A 29 36.14 18.53 11.46
N SER A 30 37.26 19.23 11.68
CA SER A 30 38.41 19.13 10.77
C SER A 30 39.07 17.74 10.79
N THR A 31 38.98 17.02 11.90
CA THR A 31 39.42 15.62 12.03
C THR A 31 38.53 14.70 11.15
N PHE A 32 37.23 14.89 11.25
CA PHE A 32 36.27 14.16 10.38
C PHE A 32 36.54 14.44 8.90
N ILE A 33 36.65 15.71 8.50
CA ILE A 33 36.94 16.11 7.12
C ILE A 33 38.21 15.44 6.61
N LYS A 34 39.30 15.51 7.43
CA LYS A 34 40.56 14.88 7.07
C LYS A 34 40.40 13.37 6.85
N ARG A 35 39.77 12.68 7.78
CA ARG A 35 39.53 11.24 7.67
C ARG A 35 38.66 10.88 6.47
N PHE A 36 37.57 11.60 6.26
CA PHE A 36 36.69 11.41 5.10
C PHE A 36 37.49 11.54 3.77
N MET A 37 38.28 12.60 3.65
CA MET A 37 39.07 12.82 2.44
C MET A 37 40.14 11.73 2.24
N GLU A 38 40.88 11.37 3.30
CA GLU A 38 41.93 10.36 3.24
C GLU A 38 41.41 8.96 2.88
N THR A 39 40.19 8.63 3.36
CA THR A 39 39.63 7.29 3.28
C THR A 39 38.74 7.10 2.05
N MET A 40 37.90 8.08 1.72
CA MET A 40 36.85 7.95 0.70
C MET A 40 37.14 8.72 -0.59
N VAL A 41 37.87 9.86 -0.54
CA VAL A 41 37.98 10.73 -1.72
C VAL A 41 39.34 10.60 -2.40
N LEU A 42 40.43 10.73 -1.65
CA LEU A 42 41.77 10.68 -2.21
C LEU A 42 42.12 9.36 -2.90
N PRO A 43 41.70 8.17 -2.41
CA PRO A 43 41.97 6.90 -3.11
C PRO A 43 41.35 6.85 -4.50
N ASP A 44 40.12 7.39 -4.65
CA ASP A 44 39.32 7.31 -5.89
C ASP A 44 39.61 8.42 -6.89
N MET A 45 40.49 9.40 -6.54
CA MET A 45 40.90 10.43 -7.47
C MET A 45 41.88 9.87 -8.52
N GLU A 46 41.49 9.85 -9.78
CA GLU A 46 42.30 9.33 -10.90
C GLU A 46 43.53 10.20 -11.19
N ASN A 47 43.42 11.53 -11.03
CA ASN A 47 44.50 12.45 -11.37
C ASN A 47 45.50 12.64 -10.20
N PRO A 48 46.78 12.18 -10.34
CA PRO A 48 47.76 12.24 -9.26
C PRO A 48 48.06 13.65 -8.77
N TYR A 49 48.10 14.63 -9.70
CA TYR A 49 48.39 16.02 -9.35
C TYR A 49 47.27 16.68 -8.56
N LYS A 50 46.02 16.42 -9.00
CA LYS A 50 44.84 16.91 -8.23
C LYS A 50 44.77 16.24 -6.88
N ARG A 51 45.08 14.95 -6.77
CA ARG A 51 45.11 14.21 -5.49
C ARG A 51 46.16 14.74 -4.55
N GLU A 52 47.37 15.06 -5.01
CA GLU A 52 48.43 15.64 -4.19
C GLU A 52 48.05 17.05 -3.69
N ARG A 53 47.51 17.89 -4.59
CA ARG A 53 46.97 19.19 -4.21
C ARG A 53 45.85 19.09 -3.18
N ALA A 54 44.88 18.21 -3.39
CA ALA A 54 43.80 17.98 -2.42
C ALA A 54 44.31 17.49 -1.06
N ARG A 55 45.40 16.71 -1.05
CA ARG A 55 46.08 16.31 0.20
C ARG A 55 46.70 17.48 0.94
N ASP A 56 47.33 18.44 0.22
CA ASP A 56 47.92 19.64 0.82
C ASP A 56 46.87 20.62 1.35
N GLU A 57 45.67 20.58 0.79
CA GLU A 57 44.52 21.38 1.21
C GLU A 57 43.79 20.85 2.46
N LEU A 58 44.12 19.64 2.94
CA LEU A 58 43.50 19.06 4.12
C LEU A 58 43.68 19.95 5.35
N PRO A 59 42.64 20.05 6.21
CA PRO A 59 42.76 20.81 7.43
C PRO A 59 43.83 20.21 8.36
N GLN A 60 44.73 21.06 8.86
CA GLN A 60 45.69 20.65 9.86
C GLN A 60 44.97 20.51 11.20
N SER A 61 44.97 19.31 11.78
CA SER A 61 44.46 19.07 13.12
C SER A 61 45.32 19.86 14.14
N GLY A 62 44.84 21.02 14.54
CA GLY A 62 45.58 21.85 15.51
C GLY A 62 45.50 21.24 16.89
N THR A 63 46.65 20.87 17.46
CA THR A 63 46.79 20.58 18.89
C THR A 63 46.76 21.85 19.74
N GLY A 64 46.56 23.03 19.12
CA GLY A 64 46.56 24.33 19.79
C GLY A 64 45.18 24.75 20.30
N ARG A 65 45.23 25.61 21.36
CA ARG A 65 44.05 26.16 22.05
C ARG A 65 43.35 27.28 21.27
N THR A 66 43.91 27.75 20.12
CA THR A 66 43.46 28.95 19.42
C THR A 66 42.67 28.59 18.15
N ILE A 67 41.55 29.29 17.94
CA ILE A 67 40.77 29.21 16.69
C ILE A 67 41.56 29.87 15.57
N MET A 68 41.91 29.13 14.51
CA MET A 68 42.86 29.56 13.49
C MET A 68 42.23 30.23 12.28
N THR A 69 40.97 29.90 11.93
CA THR A 69 40.28 30.36 10.71
C THR A 69 38.99 31.07 11.04
N ALA A 70 38.73 32.20 10.36
CA ALA A 70 37.49 32.96 10.47
C ALA A 70 36.53 32.67 9.27
N GLU A 71 37.02 32.05 8.20
CA GLU A 71 36.28 31.82 6.95
C GLU A 71 36.07 30.32 6.71
N PRO A 72 34.95 29.93 6.10
CA PRO A 72 34.75 28.56 5.64
C PRO A 72 35.82 28.18 4.62
N LYS A 73 36.31 26.96 4.72
CA LYS A 73 37.31 26.41 3.80
C LYS A 73 36.72 25.27 3.02
N PHE A 74 36.80 25.34 1.69
CA PHE A 74 36.43 24.24 0.83
C PHE A 74 37.56 23.21 0.76
N VAL A 75 37.22 21.93 0.90
CA VAL A 75 38.18 20.81 0.92
C VAL A 75 37.68 19.69 0.03
N PRO A 76 38.30 19.45 -1.12
CA PRO A 76 39.30 20.32 -1.78
C PRO A 76 38.66 21.61 -2.34
N GLU A 77 39.49 22.63 -2.65
CA GLU A 77 39.03 23.91 -3.24
C GLU A 77 38.25 23.68 -4.54
N GLU A 78 38.80 22.83 -5.43
CA GLU A 78 38.08 22.31 -6.60
C GLU A 78 37.46 20.96 -6.22
N ALA A 79 36.12 20.78 -6.42
CA ALA A 79 35.44 19.53 -6.13
C ALA A 79 36.13 18.32 -6.79
N ALA A 80 36.37 17.27 -6.00
CA ALA A 80 36.95 16.03 -6.50
C ALA A 80 35.94 15.26 -7.35
N GLU A 81 36.36 14.89 -8.56
CA GLU A 81 35.57 13.98 -9.42
C GLU A 81 35.87 12.53 -9.05
N ILE A 82 34.84 11.76 -8.73
CA ILE A 82 34.91 10.34 -8.40
C ILE A 82 34.06 9.57 -9.42
N ALA A 83 34.66 8.57 -10.06
CA ALA A 83 33.95 7.68 -10.97
C ALA A 83 32.94 6.82 -10.23
N LEU A 84 31.70 6.72 -10.76
CA LEU A 84 30.65 5.89 -10.17
C LEU A 84 30.64 4.49 -10.78
N PRO A 85 30.39 3.43 -10.00
CA PRO A 85 30.39 2.05 -10.48
C PRO A 85 29.34 1.75 -11.56
N GLU A 86 28.19 2.39 -11.47
CA GLU A 86 27.08 2.23 -12.45
C GLU A 86 27.28 3.09 -13.72
N GLY A 87 28.39 3.83 -13.79
CA GLY A 87 28.73 4.72 -14.88
C GLY A 87 28.39 6.18 -14.58
N GLY A 88 29.24 7.10 -15.03
CA GLY A 88 29.17 8.51 -14.72
C GLY A 88 30.20 8.93 -13.69
N ALA A 89 30.09 10.16 -13.20
CA ALA A 89 30.95 10.71 -12.14
C ALA A 89 30.13 11.59 -11.20
N CYS A 90 30.50 11.62 -9.93
CA CYS A 90 30.01 12.58 -8.95
C CYS A 90 31.10 13.55 -8.53
N ARG A 91 30.72 14.74 -8.09
CA ARG A 91 31.63 15.75 -7.55
C ARG A 91 31.50 15.80 -6.04
N VAL A 92 32.58 15.54 -5.33
CA VAL A 92 32.62 15.52 -3.87
C VAL A 92 33.44 16.67 -3.34
N ARG A 93 32.89 17.39 -2.38
CA ARG A 93 33.56 18.47 -1.67
C ARG A 93 33.00 18.61 -0.25
N LEU A 94 33.89 18.79 0.71
CA LEU A 94 33.51 19.13 2.06
C LEU A 94 33.76 20.61 2.33
N VAL A 95 32.98 21.19 3.22
CA VAL A 95 33.15 22.59 3.63
C VAL A 95 33.39 22.59 5.12
N ASP A 96 34.63 23.00 5.53
CA ASP A 96 34.99 23.17 6.91
C ASP A 96 34.61 24.58 7.37
N CYS A 97 33.83 24.70 8.42
CA CYS A 97 33.46 25.97 9.03
C CYS A 97 34.11 26.16 10.37
N VAL A 98 34.23 27.41 10.80
CA VAL A 98 34.80 27.79 12.11
C VAL A 98 34.05 27.10 13.24
N GLY A 99 32.74 27.05 13.15
CA GLY A 99 31.87 26.53 14.16
C GLY A 99 31.45 27.58 15.19
N TYR A 100 30.33 27.29 15.84
CA TYR A 100 29.80 28.16 16.89
C TYR A 100 30.71 28.21 18.10
N LEU A 101 30.91 29.41 18.65
CA LEU A 101 31.74 29.61 19.84
C LEU A 101 31.09 28.94 21.05
N VAL A 102 31.91 28.33 21.88
CA VAL A 102 31.54 27.67 23.13
C VAL A 102 32.11 28.51 24.28
N GLU A 103 31.32 28.67 25.32
CA GLU A 103 31.77 29.39 26.51
C GLU A 103 33.03 28.75 27.11
N GLY A 104 34.06 29.55 27.40
CA GLY A 104 35.35 29.05 27.85
C GLY A 104 36.32 28.62 26.74
N ALA A 105 35.93 28.63 25.45
CA ALA A 105 36.85 28.36 24.35
C ALA A 105 37.80 29.53 24.14
N LEU A 106 39.13 29.22 24.09
CA LEU A 106 40.17 30.23 23.84
C LEU A 106 40.17 30.66 22.37
N GLY A 107 40.39 31.97 22.13
CA GLY A 107 40.50 32.53 20.77
C GLY A 107 39.30 33.35 20.30
N GLY A 108 38.20 33.40 21.08
CA GLY A 108 37.08 34.30 20.84
C GLY A 108 37.26 35.70 21.38
N MET A 109 38.24 35.88 22.27
CA MET A 109 38.56 37.16 22.90
C MET A 109 40.01 37.52 22.60
N GLU A 110 40.28 38.80 22.46
CA GLU A 110 41.63 39.39 22.35
C GLU A 110 41.83 40.35 23.54
N GLY A 111 42.43 39.81 24.62
CA GLY A 111 42.37 40.44 25.94
C GLY A 111 40.95 40.41 26.52
N ASP A 112 40.41 41.58 26.92
CA ASP A 112 39.04 41.71 27.46
C ASP A 112 37.99 42.11 26.40
N THR A 113 38.38 42.18 25.12
CA THR A 113 37.47 42.54 24.01
C THR A 113 37.21 41.37 23.09
N PRO A 114 35.97 41.25 22.48
CA PRO A 114 35.71 40.28 21.46
C PRO A 114 36.68 40.41 20.30
N ARG A 115 37.23 39.31 19.80
CA ARG A 115 38.11 39.28 18.65
C ARG A 115 37.32 39.71 17.38
N MET A 116 37.82 40.77 16.73
CA MET A 116 37.27 41.28 15.48
C MET A 116 37.93 40.61 14.29
N VAL A 117 37.13 40.27 13.29
CA VAL A 117 37.57 39.63 12.04
C VAL A 117 36.95 40.32 10.84
N SER A 118 37.70 40.43 9.76
CA SER A 118 37.19 40.87 8.48
C SER A 118 36.71 39.65 7.70
N THR A 119 35.57 39.76 7.06
CA THR A 119 34.97 38.67 6.25
C THR A 119 34.61 39.20 4.87
N PRO A 120 34.57 38.37 3.80
CA PRO A 120 34.17 38.80 2.47
C PRO A 120 32.68 39.17 2.35
N TRP A 121 31.90 39.00 3.44
CA TRP A 121 30.45 39.19 3.42
C TRP A 121 30.01 40.57 3.90
N GLN A 122 30.91 41.30 4.60
CA GLN A 122 30.61 42.60 5.13
C GLN A 122 31.87 43.48 5.11
N GLU A 123 31.75 44.77 4.77
CA GLU A 123 32.87 45.71 4.65
C GLU A 123 33.41 46.05 6.06
N ASP A 124 32.56 46.16 7.06
CA ASP A 124 32.97 46.45 8.44
C ASP A 124 33.43 45.20 9.18
N PRO A 125 34.49 45.27 10.01
CA PRO A 125 34.88 44.17 10.86
C PRO A 125 33.78 43.78 11.82
N MET A 126 33.52 42.49 11.95
CA MET A 126 32.53 41.91 12.88
C MET A 126 33.22 41.07 13.95
N THR A 127 32.48 40.68 15.00
CA THR A 127 33.02 39.75 15.98
C THR A 127 33.21 38.36 15.38
N LEU A 128 34.17 37.58 15.88
CA LEU A 128 34.39 36.22 15.47
C LEU A 128 33.12 35.37 15.66
N ALA A 129 32.29 35.64 16.67
CA ALA A 129 31.04 34.96 16.93
C ALA A 129 30.01 35.18 15.77
N GLU A 130 29.81 36.44 15.39
CA GLU A 130 28.93 36.81 14.27
C GLU A 130 29.43 36.23 12.95
N ALA A 131 30.75 36.30 12.69
CA ALA A 131 31.36 35.73 11.50
C ALA A 131 31.16 34.19 11.44
N ALA A 132 31.26 33.50 12.56
CA ALA A 132 31.03 32.07 12.65
C ALA A 132 29.57 31.70 12.38
N GLU A 133 28.61 32.49 12.87
CA GLU A 133 27.18 32.29 12.60
C GLU A 133 26.84 32.49 11.12
N ILE A 134 27.23 33.62 10.57
CA ILE A 134 27.01 33.94 9.14
C ILE A 134 27.68 32.90 8.23
N GLY A 135 28.93 32.52 8.56
CA GLY A 135 29.67 31.52 7.81
C GLY A 135 29.01 30.15 7.84
N THR A 136 28.52 29.71 9.00
CA THR A 136 27.81 28.44 9.12
C THR A 136 26.50 28.44 8.34
N HIS A 137 25.71 29.52 8.46
CA HIS A 137 24.47 29.67 7.71
C HIS A 137 24.71 29.60 6.18
N LYS A 138 25.72 30.30 5.67
CA LYS A 138 26.09 30.26 4.25
C LYS A 138 26.59 28.90 3.80
N VAL A 139 27.41 28.24 4.61
CA VAL A 139 27.91 26.88 4.33
C VAL A 139 26.76 25.94 4.11
N ILE A 140 25.80 25.93 5.00
CA ILE A 140 24.66 25.00 4.92
C ILE A 140 23.67 25.47 3.86
N GLY A 141 23.27 26.75 3.87
CA GLY A 141 22.25 27.30 2.98
C GLY A 141 22.67 27.30 1.51
N GLU A 142 23.89 27.75 1.21
CA GLU A 142 24.31 28.06 -0.14
C GLU A 142 25.33 27.06 -0.72
N HIS A 143 26.16 26.44 0.12
CA HIS A 143 27.34 25.70 -0.33
C HIS A 143 27.31 24.20 -0.09
N SER A 144 26.27 23.68 0.56
CA SER A 144 26.14 22.24 0.83
C SER A 144 24.82 21.65 0.35
N THR A 145 24.88 20.40 -0.08
CA THR A 145 23.69 19.57 -0.38
C THR A 145 23.26 18.78 0.84
N ILE A 146 24.20 18.52 1.76
CA ILE A 146 24.04 17.73 2.98
C ILE A 146 24.69 18.48 4.15
N GLY A 147 24.02 18.55 5.30
CA GLY A 147 24.57 19.04 6.55
C GLY A 147 25.11 17.90 7.40
N LEU A 148 26.28 18.10 8.02
CA LEU A 148 26.81 17.17 9.01
C LEU A 148 27.20 17.97 10.25
N VAL A 149 26.45 17.76 11.35
CA VAL A 149 26.75 18.40 12.64
C VAL A 149 27.68 17.50 13.41
N VAL A 150 28.85 18.04 13.83
CA VAL A 150 29.75 17.31 14.71
C VAL A 150 29.71 17.97 16.09
N THR A 151 29.20 17.25 17.07
CA THR A 151 29.24 17.61 18.51
C THR A 151 30.10 16.62 19.29
N THR A 152 30.11 16.68 20.60
CA THR A 152 30.95 15.83 21.46
C THR A 152 30.24 15.45 22.76
N ASP A 153 30.61 14.33 23.32
CA ASP A 153 30.26 13.93 24.70
C ASP A 153 31.18 14.53 25.77
N GLY A 154 32.22 15.27 25.35
CA GLY A 154 33.22 15.85 26.26
C GLY A 154 34.41 14.95 26.59
N SER A 155 34.43 13.70 26.09
CA SER A 155 35.44 12.69 26.49
C SER A 155 36.89 13.01 26.08
N PHE A 156 37.09 13.83 25.05
CA PHE A 156 38.42 14.20 24.54
C PHE A 156 38.67 15.71 24.55
N THR A 157 37.76 16.50 25.09
CA THR A 157 37.85 17.96 25.11
C THR A 157 38.22 18.46 26.51
N GLU A 158 38.85 19.65 26.57
CA GLU A 158 39.15 20.30 27.83
C GLU A 158 37.92 20.94 28.51
N LEU A 159 36.85 21.18 27.73
CA LEU A 159 35.61 21.77 28.22
C LEU A 159 34.59 20.65 28.52
N PRO A 160 33.78 20.82 29.57
CA PRO A 160 32.73 19.85 29.90
C PRO A 160 31.62 19.87 28.85
N ARG A 161 30.86 18.76 28.74
CA ARG A 161 29.77 18.57 27.80
C ARG A 161 28.75 19.72 27.83
N GLU A 162 28.43 20.21 29.01
CA GLU A 162 27.43 21.26 29.25
C GLU A 162 27.76 22.57 28.51
N ALA A 163 29.05 22.87 28.34
CA ALA A 163 29.48 24.06 27.62
C ALA A 163 29.13 24.04 26.13
N TYR A 164 28.97 22.85 25.54
CA TYR A 164 28.64 22.65 24.10
C TYR A 164 27.15 22.74 23.80
N ILE A 165 26.27 22.48 24.78
CA ILE A 165 24.82 22.41 24.58
C ILE A 165 24.23 23.67 23.95
N PRO A 166 24.56 24.91 24.37
CA PRO A 166 23.97 26.11 23.77
C PRO A 166 24.32 26.28 22.28
N ALA A 167 25.57 26.02 21.92
CA ALA A 167 26.06 26.11 20.55
C ALA A 167 25.49 25.01 19.67
N GLU A 168 25.39 23.78 20.18
CA GLU A 168 24.80 22.63 19.54
C GLU A 168 23.31 22.85 19.24
N LYS A 169 22.57 23.37 20.22
CA LYS A 169 21.15 23.71 20.05
C LYS A 169 20.95 24.67 18.88
N ARG A 170 21.71 25.75 18.82
CA ARG A 170 21.62 26.76 17.75
C ARG A 170 21.85 26.15 16.37
N VAL A 171 22.91 25.33 16.21
CA VAL A 171 23.21 24.66 14.93
C VAL A 171 22.08 23.76 14.48
N ILE A 172 21.54 22.95 15.41
CA ILE A 172 20.47 21.99 15.05
C ILE A 172 19.19 22.72 14.67
N GLU A 173 18.78 23.73 15.44
CA GLU A 173 17.58 24.53 15.15
C GLU A 173 17.69 25.27 13.81
N GLU A 174 18.88 25.79 13.48
CA GLU A 174 19.12 26.44 12.19
C GLU A 174 19.02 25.45 11.02
N LEU A 175 19.63 24.27 11.14
CA LEU A 175 19.55 23.22 10.12
C LEU A 175 18.11 22.74 9.89
N GLN A 176 17.36 22.56 10.97
CA GLN A 176 15.93 22.20 10.89
C GLN A 176 15.13 23.29 10.15
N SER A 177 15.43 24.57 10.41
CA SER A 177 14.75 25.69 9.73
C SER A 177 15.02 25.76 8.23
N LEU A 178 16.21 25.31 7.79
CA LEU A 178 16.61 25.29 6.38
C LEU A 178 16.01 24.12 5.59
N GLY A 179 15.46 23.11 6.28
CA GLY A 179 14.82 21.96 5.63
C GLY A 179 15.76 21.06 4.81
N LYS A 180 17.09 21.21 4.96
CA LYS A 180 18.07 20.36 4.29
C LYS A 180 18.30 19.05 5.05
N PRO A 181 18.62 17.94 4.35
CA PRO A 181 18.99 16.70 5.03
C PRO A 181 20.27 16.90 5.83
N PHE A 182 20.26 16.51 7.09
CA PHE A 182 21.43 16.56 7.95
C PHE A 182 21.47 15.41 8.94
N LEU A 183 22.67 15.08 9.38
CA LEU A 183 22.97 14.08 10.40
C LEU A 183 23.79 14.70 11.52
N VAL A 184 23.61 14.20 12.74
CA VAL A 184 24.39 14.64 13.92
C VAL A 184 25.33 13.52 14.34
N LEU A 185 26.63 13.83 14.38
CA LEU A 185 27.68 12.97 14.90
C LEU A 185 28.06 13.40 16.29
N VAL A 186 27.99 12.51 17.26
CA VAL A 186 28.51 12.68 18.61
C VAL A 186 29.93 12.10 18.63
N ASN A 187 30.94 12.97 18.53
CA ASN A 187 32.33 12.54 18.55
C ASN A 187 32.75 12.21 19.98
N SER A 188 33.18 10.98 20.20
CA SER A 188 33.58 10.40 21.47
C SER A 188 34.88 9.60 21.33
N SER A 189 35.70 9.56 22.35
CA SER A 189 36.83 8.62 22.42
C SER A 189 36.36 7.16 22.52
N GLU A 190 35.17 6.94 23.10
CA GLU A 190 34.54 5.64 23.29
C GLU A 190 33.06 5.70 22.85
N PRO A 191 32.75 5.54 21.54
CA PRO A 191 31.36 5.68 21.00
C PRO A 191 30.33 4.76 21.65
N ASN A 192 30.78 3.62 22.17
CA ASN A 192 29.90 2.63 22.81
C ASN A 192 29.73 2.86 24.32
N SER A 193 30.34 3.92 24.91
CA SER A 193 30.19 4.24 26.30
C SER A 193 28.77 4.69 26.65
N GLU A 194 28.37 4.49 27.94
CA GLU A 194 27.05 4.98 28.40
C GLU A 194 26.92 6.50 28.25
N ALA A 195 28.03 7.24 28.40
CA ALA A 195 28.03 8.69 28.27
C ALA A 195 27.69 9.13 26.84
N ALA A 196 28.34 8.56 25.82
CA ALA A 196 28.09 8.86 24.43
C ALA A 196 26.65 8.46 24.03
N GLN A 197 26.20 7.29 24.44
CA GLN A 197 24.83 6.80 24.15
C GLN A 197 23.75 7.65 24.85
N ARG A 198 24.04 8.17 26.07
CA ARG A 198 23.13 9.08 26.76
C ARG A 198 22.97 10.38 25.99
N VAL A 199 24.06 10.97 25.51
CA VAL A 199 24.01 12.18 24.66
C VAL A 199 23.22 11.94 23.41
N CYS A 200 23.41 10.81 22.76
CA CYS A 200 22.58 10.43 21.57
C CYS A 200 21.09 10.34 21.92
N ALA A 201 20.73 9.70 23.04
CA ALA A 201 19.34 9.58 23.46
C ALA A 201 18.71 10.95 23.82
N GLU A 202 19.48 11.85 24.48
CA GLU A 202 19.04 13.21 24.78
C GLU A 202 18.76 14.01 23.50
N LEU A 203 19.67 13.99 22.54
CA LEU A 203 19.50 14.67 21.25
C LEU A 203 18.33 14.13 20.46
N GLN A 204 18.16 12.81 20.44
CA GLN A 204 17.02 12.16 19.78
C GLN A 204 15.68 12.58 20.41
N SER A 205 15.62 12.59 21.74
CA SER A 205 14.40 12.95 22.47
C SER A 205 14.06 14.44 22.33
N GLN A 206 15.07 15.32 22.32
CA GLN A 206 14.87 16.75 22.30
C GLN A 206 14.56 17.31 20.91
N TYR A 207 15.22 16.81 19.87
CA TYR A 207 15.15 17.37 18.52
C TYR A 207 14.51 16.44 17.48
N GLY A 208 14.18 15.21 17.85
CA GLY A 208 13.60 14.22 16.93
C GLY A 208 14.55 13.80 15.79
N ILE A 209 15.87 13.89 16.03
CA ILE A 209 16.92 13.51 15.08
C ILE A 209 17.48 12.11 15.40
N ALA A 210 18.28 11.53 14.51
CA ALA A 210 18.96 10.25 14.71
C ALA A 210 20.48 10.49 14.82
N PRO A 211 21.03 10.82 16.00
CA PRO A 211 22.45 11.05 16.17
C PRO A 211 23.23 9.73 16.20
N ILE A 212 24.49 9.78 15.74
CA ILE A 212 25.39 8.63 15.73
C ILE A 212 26.62 8.96 16.57
N ALA A 213 26.96 8.11 17.53
CA ALA A 213 28.21 8.20 18.26
C ALA A 213 29.35 7.60 17.43
N VAL A 214 30.43 8.36 17.23
CA VAL A 214 31.59 7.97 16.43
C VAL A 214 32.88 8.41 17.03
N ASN A 215 33.98 7.75 16.75
CA ASN A 215 35.33 8.26 17.01
C ASN A 215 35.89 8.80 15.67
N CYS A 216 35.83 10.13 15.49
CA CYS A 216 36.30 10.77 14.26
C CYS A 216 37.80 10.51 13.96
N LEU A 217 38.60 10.15 14.94
CA LEU A 217 40.02 9.86 14.77
C LEU A 217 40.24 8.44 14.18
N GLU A 218 39.39 7.50 14.52
CA GLU A 218 39.49 6.08 14.15
C GLU A 218 38.54 5.68 13.04
N LEU A 219 37.78 6.62 12.45
CA LEU A 219 36.87 6.33 11.33
C LEU A 219 37.62 5.67 10.18
N ASP A 220 37.09 4.56 9.74
CA ASP A 220 37.50 3.82 8.54
C ASP A 220 36.47 3.99 7.41
N GLU A 221 36.73 3.34 6.28
CA GLU A 221 35.88 3.38 5.09
C GLU A 221 34.46 2.88 5.40
N SER A 222 34.33 1.78 6.14
CA SER A 222 33.04 1.22 6.53
C SER A 222 32.24 2.18 7.41
N GLY A 223 32.90 2.77 8.42
CA GLY A 223 32.24 3.73 9.32
C GLY A 223 31.75 4.99 8.59
N ILE A 224 32.51 5.46 7.60
CA ILE A 224 32.09 6.61 6.79
C ILE A 224 30.95 6.22 5.84
N ALA A 225 31.00 5.03 5.24
CA ALA A 225 29.91 4.52 4.40
C ALA A 225 28.60 4.39 5.20
N ASP A 226 28.67 3.91 6.44
CA ASP A 226 27.52 3.83 7.34
C ASP A 226 26.95 5.23 7.65
N ILE A 227 27.81 6.23 7.90
CA ILE A 227 27.38 7.61 8.08
C ILE A 227 26.64 8.13 6.85
N LEU A 228 27.19 7.92 5.65
CA LEU A 228 26.56 8.33 4.39
C LEU A 228 25.23 7.60 4.15
N GLN A 229 25.15 6.35 4.51
CA GLN A 229 23.90 5.59 4.43
C GLN A 229 22.84 6.17 5.36
N GLN A 230 23.21 6.53 6.59
CA GLN A 230 22.29 7.17 7.53
C GLN A 230 21.83 8.56 7.04
N VAL A 231 22.69 9.29 6.36
CA VAL A 231 22.32 10.56 5.72
C VAL A 231 21.21 10.35 4.69
N LEU A 232 21.23 9.26 3.92
CA LEU A 232 20.19 8.95 2.93
C LEU A 232 18.81 8.77 3.58
N TYR A 233 18.75 8.28 4.81
CA TYR A 233 17.48 8.18 5.56
C TYR A 233 16.91 9.54 5.98
N GLU A 234 17.72 10.57 6.02
CA GLU A 234 17.29 11.95 6.33
C GLU A 234 16.77 12.72 5.09
N PHE A 235 16.95 12.17 3.88
CA PHE A 235 16.37 12.77 2.68
C PHE A 235 14.84 12.61 2.67
N PRO A 236 14.11 13.56 2.02
CA PRO A 236 12.68 13.48 1.90
C PRO A 236 12.25 12.25 1.08
N VAL A 237 11.09 11.69 1.43
CA VAL A 237 10.44 10.67 0.60
C VAL A 237 9.89 11.31 -0.66
N CYS A 238 10.17 10.73 -1.82
CA CYS A 238 9.62 11.16 -3.10
C CYS A 238 8.34 10.39 -3.47
N GLU A 239 8.32 9.08 -3.18
CA GLU A 239 7.20 8.20 -3.53
C GLU A 239 7.06 7.06 -2.52
N ILE A 240 5.82 6.75 -2.14
CA ILE A 240 5.51 5.55 -1.35
C ILE A 240 4.45 4.75 -2.11
N GLY A 241 4.85 3.56 -2.59
CA GLY A 241 3.94 2.58 -3.16
C GLY A 241 3.36 1.67 -2.08
N PHE A 242 2.06 1.32 -2.19
CA PHE A 242 1.41 0.39 -1.28
C PHE A 242 0.93 -0.84 -2.04
N VAL A 243 1.33 -2.02 -1.57
CA VAL A 243 0.88 -3.31 -2.10
C VAL A 243 -0.19 -3.87 -1.17
N LEU A 244 -1.43 -3.90 -1.66
CA LEU A 244 -2.61 -4.41 -0.98
C LEU A 244 -3.08 -5.71 -1.63
N PRO A 245 -3.81 -6.59 -0.91
CA PRO A 245 -4.51 -7.71 -1.52
C PRO A 245 -5.43 -7.25 -2.66
N ARG A 246 -5.36 -7.91 -3.80
CA ARG A 246 -6.05 -7.47 -5.04
C ARG A 246 -7.55 -7.27 -4.87
N TYR A 247 -8.20 -8.07 -4.03
CA TYR A 247 -9.63 -7.99 -3.82
C TYR A 247 -10.09 -6.66 -3.20
N ILE A 248 -9.21 -5.97 -2.43
CA ILE A 248 -9.53 -4.66 -1.85
C ILE A 248 -9.84 -3.63 -2.94
N GLY A 249 -9.09 -3.67 -4.06
CA GLY A 249 -9.33 -2.79 -5.20
C GLY A 249 -10.59 -3.10 -6.01
N THR A 250 -11.18 -4.29 -5.85
CA THR A 250 -12.41 -4.69 -6.56
C THR A 250 -13.69 -4.41 -5.77
N LEU A 251 -13.57 -3.95 -4.54
CA LEU A 251 -14.71 -3.62 -3.69
C LEU A 251 -15.49 -2.41 -4.23
N PRO A 252 -16.81 -2.35 -4.00
CA PRO A 252 -17.60 -1.19 -4.35
C PRO A 252 -17.06 0.09 -3.74
N LEU A 253 -17.23 1.21 -4.45
CA LEU A 253 -16.91 2.54 -3.93
C LEU A 253 -17.57 2.75 -2.56
N HIS A 254 -16.80 3.24 -1.59
CA HIS A 254 -17.23 3.45 -0.21
C HIS A 254 -17.40 2.19 0.66
N HIS A 255 -16.92 1.04 0.23
CA HIS A 255 -16.90 -0.14 1.09
C HIS A 255 -16.11 0.15 2.39
N PRO A 256 -16.65 -0.19 3.59
CA PRO A 256 -16.05 0.22 4.88
C PRO A 256 -14.59 -0.22 5.05
N VAL A 257 -14.24 -1.44 4.61
CA VAL A 257 -12.88 -1.98 4.67
C VAL A 257 -11.93 -1.16 3.80
N GLN A 258 -12.31 -0.93 2.53
CA GLN A 258 -11.50 -0.17 1.58
C GLN A 258 -11.27 1.26 2.06
N ASN A 259 -12.34 1.94 2.47
CA ASN A 259 -12.25 3.31 2.96
C ASN A 259 -11.38 3.43 4.21
N SER A 260 -11.51 2.50 5.16
CA SER A 260 -10.72 2.51 6.39
C SER A 260 -9.23 2.37 6.09
N ILE A 261 -8.85 1.42 5.23
CA ILE A 261 -7.45 1.19 4.85
C ILE A 261 -6.90 2.40 4.07
N TYR A 262 -7.64 2.92 3.07
CA TYR A 262 -7.18 4.05 2.26
C TYR A 262 -7.07 5.35 3.06
N GLN A 263 -7.96 5.61 4.00
CA GLN A 263 -7.86 6.75 4.90
C GLN A 263 -6.66 6.63 5.84
N CYS A 264 -6.42 5.42 6.39
CA CYS A 264 -5.26 5.15 7.22
C CYS A 264 -3.95 5.38 6.45
N ILE A 265 -3.85 4.86 5.22
CA ILE A 265 -2.70 5.09 4.32
C ILE A 265 -2.50 6.59 4.09
N ARG A 266 -3.57 7.33 3.77
CA ARG A 266 -3.48 8.77 3.51
C ARG A 266 -2.99 9.55 4.72
N THR A 267 -3.51 9.23 5.91
CA THR A 267 -3.09 9.88 7.16
C THR A 267 -1.63 9.53 7.49
N ALA A 268 -1.27 8.25 7.44
CA ALA A 268 0.09 7.81 7.74
C ALA A 268 1.12 8.37 6.74
N ALA A 269 0.77 8.46 5.45
CA ALA A 269 1.64 9.03 4.43
C ALA A 269 1.83 10.55 4.56
N ALA A 270 0.85 11.27 5.12
CA ALA A 270 0.97 12.71 5.34
C ALA A 270 1.98 13.07 6.45
N ASP A 271 2.21 12.15 7.39
CA ASP A 271 3.16 12.33 8.50
C ASP A 271 4.59 11.90 8.15
N GLY A 272 4.80 11.24 7.00
CA GLY A 272 6.09 10.73 6.56
C GLY A 272 6.84 11.72 5.66
N GLU A 273 7.71 12.56 6.24
CA GLU A 273 8.52 13.51 5.47
C GLU A 273 9.84 12.91 4.96
N LYS A 274 10.46 12.02 5.74
CA LYS A 274 11.79 11.47 5.50
C LYS A 274 11.77 9.97 5.28
N MET A 275 12.78 9.43 4.59
CA MET A 275 12.90 7.99 4.33
C MET A 275 12.87 7.14 5.61
N ARG A 276 13.42 7.64 6.72
CA ARG A 276 13.36 6.95 8.04
C ARG A 276 11.93 6.82 8.59
N ASP A 277 11.02 7.71 8.20
CA ASP A 277 9.65 7.73 8.74
C ASP A 277 8.79 6.61 8.13
N VAL A 278 9.24 5.99 7.03
CA VAL A 278 8.52 4.86 6.39
C VAL A 278 8.30 3.69 7.36
N GLN A 279 9.25 3.42 8.26
CA GLN A 279 9.07 2.38 9.28
C GLN A 279 8.01 2.75 10.33
N LYS A 280 7.92 4.05 10.69
CA LYS A 280 6.89 4.55 11.59
C LYS A 280 5.51 4.48 10.93
N LEU A 281 5.44 4.80 9.64
CA LEU A 281 4.23 4.66 8.83
C LEU A 281 3.70 3.22 8.86
N CYS A 282 4.55 2.21 8.74
CA CYS A 282 4.12 0.81 8.87
C CYS A 282 3.44 0.53 10.22
N ARG A 283 4.00 1.03 11.33
CA ARG A 283 3.40 0.86 12.67
C ARG A 283 2.03 1.53 12.79
N THR A 284 1.89 2.73 12.21
CA THR A 284 0.60 3.43 12.18
C THR A 284 -0.44 2.66 11.38
N LEU A 285 -0.05 2.00 10.28
CA LEU A 285 -0.95 1.15 9.50
C LEU A 285 -1.42 -0.09 10.28
N GLU A 286 -0.58 -0.67 11.12
CA GLU A 286 -0.90 -1.84 11.97
C GLU A 286 -1.92 -1.50 13.07
N GLU A 287 -2.13 -0.23 13.40
CA GLU A 287 -3.20 0.20 14.32
C GLU A 287 -4.61 0.08 13.71
N ASN A 288 -4.70 -0.08 12.37
CA ASN A 288 -5.97 -0.23 11.70
C ASN A 288 -6.54 -1.65 11.91
N LYS A 289 -7.80 -1.75 12.34
CA LYS A 289 -8.47 -3.03 12.64
C LYS A 289 -8.55 -4.03 11.46
N TYR A 290 -8.34 -3.58 10.24
CA TYR A 290 -8.35 -4.41 9.04
C TYR A 290 -6.95 -4.74 8.51
N VAL A 291 -5.91 -4.28 9.19
CA VAL A 291 -4.52 -4.56 8.84
C VAL A 291 -3.94 -5.52 9.87
N GLU A 292 -3.40 -6.62 9.41
CA GLU A 292 -2.71 -7.61 10.23
C GLU A 292 -1.25 -7.24 10.42
N ARG A 293 -0.62 -6.81 9.33
CA ARG A 293 0.79 -6.46 9.29
C ARG A 293 1.07 -5.47 8.17
N ALA A 294 1.96 -4.52 8.45
CA ALA A 294 2.54 -3.66 7.42
C ALA A 294 4.06 -3.74 7.48
N SER A 295 4.69 -3.98 6.35
CA SER A 295 6.14 -4.15 6.26
C SER A 295 6.71 -3.45 5.03
N VAL A 296 7.94 -2.97 5.14
CA VAL A 296 8.67 -2.41 4.00
C VAL A 296 9.15 -3.56 3.12
N ASP A 297 8.64 -3.64 1.91
CA ASP A 297 8.98 -4.65 0.91
C ASP A 297 10.26 -4.27 0.14
N ASN A 298 10.38 -2.98 -0.18
CA ASN A 298 11.56 -2.41 -0.82
C ASN A 298 11.75 -0.95 -0.41
N MET A 299 13.00 -0.53 -0.27
CA MET A 299 13.38 0.85 0.00
C MET A 299 14.56 1.24 -0.89
N ALA A 300 14.33 2.09 -1.85
CA ALA A 300 15.35 2.61 -2.76
C ALA A 300 15.76 4.02 -2.31
N LEU A 301 16.80 4.09 -1.49
CA LEU A 301 17.27 5.34 -0.88
C LEU A 301 17.73 6.35 -1.93
N GLY A 302 18.36 5.89 -3.01
CA GLY A 302 18.84 6.74 -4.09
C GLY A 302 17.73 7.43 -4.90
N SER A 303 16.58 6.80 -5.12
CA SER A 303 15.42 7.41 -5.77
C SER A 303 14.45 8.08 -4.79
N GLY A 304 14.58 7.78 -3.51
CA GLY A 304 13.64 8.24 -2.48
C GLY A 304 12.29 7.55 -2.53
N SER A 305 12.24 6.33 -3.06
CA SER A 305 11.02 5.55 -3.14
C SER A 305 11.01 4.39 -2.14
N ALA A 306 9.83 4.10 -1.62
CA ALA A 306 9.61 2.96 -0.76
C ALA A 306 8.36 2.20 -1.18
N VAL A 307 8.35 0.88 -0.99
CA VAL A 307 7.18 0.04 -1.21
C VAL A 307 6.81 -0.62 0.10
N VAL A 308 5.60 -0.38 0.55
CA VAL A 308 5.03 -0.95 1.77
C VAL A 308 3.99 -1.99 1.41
N ARG A 309 4.17 -3.21 1.91
CA ARG A 309 3.21 -4.29 1.82
C ARG A 309 2.27 -4.24 3.02
N VAL A 310 0.99 -4.30 2.75
CA VAL A 310 -0.08 -4.30 3.78
C VAL A 310 -0.83 -5.61 3.69
N ASP A 311 -0.69 -6.44 4.70
CA ASP A 311 -1.39 -7.71 4.83
C ASP A 311 -2.69 -7.50 5.59
N VAL A 312 -3.75 -8.13 5.08
CA VAL A 312 -5.11 -8.06 5.64
C VAL A 312 -5.49 -9.46 6.12
N PRO A 313 -6.07 -9.61 7.33
CA PRO A 313 -6.46 -10.92 7.85
C PRO A 313 -7.40 -11.66 6.90
N GLU A 314 -7.21 -12.96 6.74
CA GLU A 314 -8.06 -13.81 5.89
C GLU A 314 -9.54 -13.75 6.30
N THR A 315 -9.82 -13.56 7.59
CA THR A 315 -11.18 -13.40 8.11
C THR A 315 -11.92 -12.21 7.48
N VAL A 316 -11.21 -11.16 7.09
CA VAL A 316 -11.78 -10.01 6.38
C VAL A 316 -12.17 -10.41 4.96
N PHE A 317 -11.35 -11.20 4.28
CA PHE A 317 -11.65 -11.70 2.94
C PHE A 317 -12.92 -12.56 2.95
N TYR A 318 -13.02 -13.56 3.83
CA TYR A 318 -14.20 -14.42 3.91
C TYR A 318 -15.44 -13.66 4.38
N GLY A 319 -15.28 -12.67 5.27
CA GLY A 319 -16.36 -11.76 5.65
C GLY A 319 -16.94 -11.00 4.46
N ILE A 320 -16.06 -10.47 3.59
CA ILE A 320 -16.45 -9.78 2.35
C ILE A 320 -17.14 -10.74 1.37
N VAL A 321 -16.62 -11.96 1.20
CA VAL A 321 -17.27 -12.99 0.38
C VAL A 321 -18.68 -13.25 0.89
N GLY A 322 -18.86 -13.41 2.20
CA GLY A 322 -20.18 -13.62 2.82
C GLY A 322 -21.12 -12.42 2.60
N GLU A 323 -20.63 -11.21 2.74
CA GLU A 323 -21.40 -9.98 2.50
C GLU A 323 -21.87 -9.87 1.03
N GLN A 324 -20.98 -10.14 0.09
CA GLN A 324 -21.26 -9.98 -1.35
C GLN A 324 -22.16 -11.10 -1.91
N THR A 325 -22.04 -12.31 -1.37
CA THR A 325 -22.73 -13.49 -1.92
C THR A 325 -23.94 -13.94 -1.10
N GLY A 326 -24.04 -13.48 0.15
CA GLY A 326 -25.01 -13.99 1.12
C GLY A 326 -24.69 -15.39 1.65
N ILE A 327 -23.52 -15.96 1.31
CA ILE A 327 -23.11 -17.31 1.67
C ILE A 327 -22.03 -17.21 2.74
N GLN A 328 -22.21 -17.88 3.87
CA GLN A 328 -21.20 -17.90 4.93
C GLN A 328 -20.01 -18.78 4.52
N VAL A 329 -18.84 -18.17 4.44
CA VAL A 329 -17.55 -18.82 4.20
C VAL A 329 -16.63 -18.45 5.35
N ARG A 330 -15.96 -19.42 5.95
CA ARG A 330 -15.10 -19.21 7.13
C ARG A 330 -13.62 -19.34 6.82
N ASP A 331 -13.31 -20.21 5.86
CA ASP A 331 -11.97 -20.58 5.45
C ASP A 331 -11.93 -21.03 3.98
N ASP A 332 -10.74 -21.34 3.48
CA ASP A 332 -10.50 -21.81 2.13
C ASP A 332 -11.16 -23.17 1.84
N ALA A 333 -11.28 -24.04 2.82
CA ALA A 333 -11.95 -25.33 2.68
C ALA A 333 -13.46 -25.16 2.50
N ASP A 334 -14.08 -24.24 3.24
CA ASP A 334 -15.48 -23.85 3.04
C ASP A 334 -15.68 -23.25 1.65
N LEU A 335 -14.76 -22.36 1.22
CA LEU A 335 -14.83 -21.72 -0.10
C LEU A 335 -14.77 -22.77 -1.22
N ILE A 336 -13.88 -23.75 -1.15
CA ILE A 336 -13.78 -24.81 -2.13
C ILE A 336 -15.07 -25.60 -2.22
N ARG A 337 -15.68 -26.00 -1.07
CA ARG A 337 -16.96 -26.70 -1.04
C ARG A 337 -18.08 -25.89 -1.70
N VAL A 338 -18.18 -24.62 -1.38
CA VAL A 338 -19.18 -23.72 -1.98
C VAL A 338 -18.98 -23.63 -3.49
N LEU A 339 -17.74 -23.55 -3.96
CA LEU A 339 -17.43 -23.52 -5.39
C LEU A 339 -17.75 -24.84 -6.10
N GLU A 340 -17.52 -25.98 -5.45
CA GLU A 340 -17.91 -27.30 -5.98
C GLU A 340 -19.44 -27.42 -6.11
N ASP A 341 -20.19 -27.02 -5.07
CA ASP A 341 -21.65 -26.97 -5.12
C ASP A 341 -22.15 -26.04 -6.21
N PHE A 342 -21.57 -24.86 -6.34
CA PHE A 342 -21.91 -23.93 -7.40
C PHE A 342 -21.59 -24.47 -8.79
N ALA A 343 -20.46 -25.16 -8.96
CA ALA A 343 -20.11 -25.77 -10.23
C ALA A 343 -21.14 -26.84 -10.66
N ALA A 344 -21.59 -27.66 -9.69
CA ALA A 344 -22.63 -28.68 -9.93
C ALA A 344 -23.97 -28.02 -10.29
N VAL A 345 -24.39 -27.01 -9.54
CA VAL A 345 -25.64 -26.26 -9.81
C VAL A 345 -25.56 -25.53 -11.14
N LYS A 346 -24.43 -24.90 -11.46
CA LYS A 346 -24.22 -24.22 -12.74
C LYS A 346 -24.32 -25.16 -13.92
N GLN A 347 -23.70 -26.32 -13.81
CA GLN A 347 -23.78 -27.34 -14.88
C GLN A 347 -25.25 -27.81 -15.14
N GLN A 348 -26.03 -28.03 -14.07
CA GLN A 348 -27.45 -28.35 -14.18
C GLN A 348 -28.24 -27.19 -14.78
N TYR A 349 -27.97 -25.95 -14.35
CA TYR A 349 -28.64 -24.77 -14.87
C TYR A 349 -28.36 -24.55 -16.36
N GLU A 350 -27.09 -24.71 -16.79
CA GLU A 350 -26.70 -24.59 -18.19
C GLU A 350 -27.44 -25.60 -19.10
N ARG A 351 -27.76 -26.81 -18.63
CA ARG A 351 -28.59 -27.77 -19.36
C ARG A 351 -30.04 -27.31 -19.51
N LEU A 352 -30.57 -26.61 -18.50
CA LEU A 352 -31.98 -26.21 -18.44
C LEU A 352 -32.24 -24.82 -19.03
N HIS A 353 -31.25 -23.93 -19.00
CA HIS A 353 -31.37 -22.51 -19.31
C HIS A 353 -32.04 -22.29 -20.71
N GLY A 354 -31.54 -22.95 -21.76
CA GLY A 354 -32.10 -22.79 -23.12
C GLY A 354 -33.55 -23.19 -23.21
N ALA A 355 -33.96 -24.26 -22.51
CA ALA A 355 -35.34 -24.70 -22.46
C ALA A 355 -36.22 -23.74 -21.65
N LEU A 356 -35.71 -23.21 -20.56
CA LEU A 356 -36.42 -22.20 -19.77
C LEU A 356 -36.65 -20.92 -20.55
N ASP A 357 -35.68 -20.43 -21.31
CA ASP A 357 -35.84 -19.27 -22.18
C ASP A 357 -36.91 -19.50 -23.27
N GLN A 358 -36.92 -20.69 -23.87
CA GLN A 358 -37.95 -21.08 -24.82
C GLN A 358 -39.35 -21.08 -24.18
N VAL A 359 -39.49 -21.61 -22.96
CA VAL A 359 -40.74 -21.58 -22.20
C VAL A 359 -41.25 -20.16 -21.96
N TYR A 360 -40.35 -19.25 -21.59
CA TYR A 360 -40.76 -17.85 -21.38
C TYR A 360 -41.15 -17.13 -22.65
N GLN A 361 -40.52 -17.45 -23.78
CA GLN A 361 -40.82 -16.82 -25.09
C GLN A 361 -42.01 -17.43 -25.82
N THR A 362 -42.12 -18.75 -25.81
CA THR A 362 -43.11 -19.49 -26.65
C THR A 362 -44.14 -20.26 -25.85
N GLY A 363 -43.94 -20.40 -24.55
CA GLY A 363 -44.76 -21.25 -23.68
C GLY A 363 -44.35 -22.74 -23.65
N TYR A 364 -43.30 -23.12 -24.40
CA TYR A 364 -42.84 -24.50 -24.49
C TYR A 364 -41.33 -24.56 -24.74
N GLY A 365 -40.62 -25.42 -24.01
CA GLY A 365 -39.19 -25.61 -24.14
C GLY A 365 -38.77 -27.07 -23.99
N ILE A 366 -37.67 -27.45 -24.66
CA ILE A 366 -37.17 -28.81 -24.69
C ILE A 366 -35.71 -28.84 -24.24
N VAL A 367 -35.41 -29.66 -23.23
CA VAL A 367 -34.03 -30.00 -22.85
C VAL A 367 -33.63 -31.22 -23.71
N MET A 368 -32.64 -31.01 -24.54
CA MET A 368 -32.09 -32.09 -25.37
C MET A 368 -31.29 -33.07 -24.49
N PRO A 369 -31.37 -34.38 -24.76
CA PRO A 369 -30.57 -35.38 -24.06
C PRO A 369 -29.08 -35.17 -24.29
N SER A 370 -28.26 -35.49 -23.30
CA SER A 370 -26.81 -35.55 -23.46
C SER A 370 -26.40 -36.82 -24.23
N VAL A 371 -25.16 -36.80 -24.74
CA VAL A 371 -24.60 -37.98 -25.47
C VAL A 371 -24.56 -39.21 -24.55
N GLU A 372 -24.37 -39.02 -23.25
CA GLU A 372 -24.32 -40.08 -22.25
C GLU A 372 -25.70 -40.73 -21.98
N GLU A 373 -26.79 -40.01 -22.26
CA GLU A 373 -28.17 -40.49 -22.12
C GLU A 373 -28.66 -41.22 -23.36
N LEU A 374 -27.86 -41.24 -24.45
CA LEU A 374 -28.21 -41.97 -25.68
C LEU A 374 -28.00 -43.48 -25.46
N SER A 375 -29.05 -44.24 -25.70
CA SER A 375 -29.03 -45.71 -25.76
C SER A 375 -29.13 -46.18 -27.21
N LEU A 376 -28.12 -46.94 -27.66
CA LEU A 376 -28.12 -47.51 -29.00
C LEU A 376 -28.65 -48.94 -28.92
N GLU A 377 -29.65 -49.25 -29.76
CA GLU A 377 -30.16 -50.63 -29.95
C GLU A 377 -29.18 -51.42 -30.85
N GLU A 378 -29.30 -52.76 -30.81
CA GLU A 378 -28.49 -53.61 -31.67
C GLU A 378 -28.74 -53.28 -33.16
N PRO A 379 -27.67 -53.15 -33.96
CA PRO A 379 -27.81 -52.86 -35.39
C PRO A 379 -28.53 -53.99 -36.15
N GLU A 380 -29.55 -53.66 -36.92
CA GLU A 380 -30.29 -54.60 -37.74
C GLU A 380 -29.91 -54.48 -39.22
N ILE A 381 -29.74 -55.61 -39.91
CA ILE A 381 -29.59 -55.64 -41.37
C ILE A 381 -30.98 -55.51 -42.03
N VAL A 382 -31.15 -54.47 -42.82
CA VAL A 382 -32.42 -54.24 -43.56
C VAL A 382 -32.23 -54.36 -45.10
N ARG A 383 -33.18 -54.90 -45.76
CA ARG A 383 -33.19 -54.99 -47.23
C ARG A 383 -34.18 -54.00 -47.81
N GLN A 384 -33.72 -53.13 -48.70
CA GLN A 384 -34.56 -52.13 -49.34
C GLN A 384 -34.24 -52.07 -50.83
N GLY A 385 -35.22 -52.38 -51.68
CA GLY A 385 -35.07 -52.30 -53.13
C GLY A 385 -33.93 -53.14 -53.74
N GLY A 386 -33.61 -54.33 -53.17
CA GLY A 386 -32.58 -55.24 -53.66
C GLY A 386 -31.17 -54.93 -53.08
N ARG A 387 -31.01 -53.93 -52.25
CA ARG A 387 -29.76 -53.56 -51.55
C ARG A 387 -29.88 -53.83 -50.05
N TYR A 388 -28.76 -54.13 -49.42
CA TYR A 388 -28.71 -54.34 -48.00
C TYR A 388 -28.14 -53.03 -47.33
N GLY A 389 -28.76 -52.61 -46.23
CA GLY A 389 -28.35 -51.49 -45.39
C GLY A 389 -28.32 -51.90 -43.94
N VAL A 390 -27.77 -51.06 -43.08
CA VAL A 390 -27.77 -51.24 -41.63
C VAL A 390 -28.76 -50.22 -41.07
N ARG A 391 -29.71 -50.68 -40.25
CA ARG A 391 -30.57 -49.81 -39.45
C ARG A 391 -29.99 -49.67 -38.05
N LEU A 392 -29.74 -48.44 -37.65
CA LEU A 392 -29.36 -48.05 -36.30
C LEU A 392 -30.56 -47.38 -35.67
N ARG A 393 -30.93 -47.82 -34.48
CA ARG A 393 -31.95 -47.17 -33.64
C ARG A 393 -31.29 -46.67 -32.38
N ALA A 394 -31.59 -45.43 -32.00
CA ALA A 394 -31.14 -44.85 -30.73
C ALA A 394 -32.38 -44.27 -30.01
N SER A 395 -32.38 -44.37 -28.70
CA SER A 395 -33.37 -43.75 -27.83
C SER A 395 -32.67 -42.88 -26.77
N ALA A 396 -33.33 -41.82 -26.37
CA ALA A 396 -32.84 -40.95 -25.30
C ALA A 396 -34.01 -40.25 -24.62
N PRO A 397 -33.96 -40.03 -23.31
CA PRO A 397 -34.98 -39.25 -22.58
C PRO A 397 -34.81 -37.76 -22.93
N SER A 398 -35.90 -37.07 -23.18
CA SER A 398 -35.94 -35.59 -23.29
C SER A 398 -36.83 -35.02 -22.20
N ILE A 399 -36.52 -33.80 -21.71
CA ILE A 399 -37.33 -33.09 -20.73
C ILE A 399 -38.15 -32.02 -21.47
N HIS A 400 -39.44 -32.03 -21.27
CA HIS A 400 -40.37 -31.06 -21.87
C HIS A 400 -40.95 -30.16 -20.78
N MET A 401 -40.84 -28.86 -20.97
CA MET A 401 -41.34 -27.84 -20.06
C MET A 401 -42.44 -27.03 -20.72
N MET A 402 -43.57 -26.85 -20.03
CA MET A 402 -44.70 -26.09 -20.54
C MET A 402 -45.16 -25.03 -19.55
N ARG A 403 -45.51 -23.87 -20.08
CA ARG A 403 -46.14 -22.80 -19.32
C ARG A 403 -47.66 -22.87 -19.53
N ALA A 404 -48.38 -23.17 -18.45
CA ALA A 404 -49.83 -23.22 -18.47
C ALA A 404 -50.45 -22.14 -17.58
N ASN A 405 -51.55 -21.54 -18.04
CA ASN A 405 -52.31 -20.56 -17.24
C ASN A 405 -53.31 -21.31 -16.33
N ILE A 406 -53.06 -21.23 -15.00
CA ILE A 406 -53.92 -21.83 -14.00
C ILE A 406 -54.75 -20.73 -13.36
N LYS A 407 -56.08 -20.92 -13.34
CA LYS A 407 -57.02 -20.00 -12.71
C LYS A 407 -57.39 -20.54 -11.33
N ALA A 408 -57.24 -19.75 -10.29
CA ALA A 408 -57.74 -19.99 -8.96
C ALA A 408 -59.02 -19.16 -8.75
N GLU A 409 -59.96 -19.71 -8.02
CA GLU A 409 -61.17 -19.03 -7.58
C GLU A 409 -61.29 -19.24 -6.09
N VAL A 410 -61.31 -18.15 -5.34
CA VAL A 410 -61.42 -18.17 -3.88
C VAL A 410 -62.77 -17.59 -3.52
N ASN A 411 -63.60 -18.40 -2.93
CA ASN A 411 -64.96 -18.04 -2.51
C ASN A 411 -65.10 -17.99 -0.98
N PRO A 412 -64.64 -16.94 -0.31
CA PRO A 412 -64.76 -16.84 1.13
C PRO A 412 -66.22 -16.61 1.51
N ILE A 413 -66.72 -17.42 2.45
CA ILE A 413 -68.07 -17.25 3.00
C ILE A 413 -68.03 -16.19 4.07
N VAL A 414 -68.64 -15.02 3.83
CA VAL A 414 -68.53 -13.82 4.69
C VAL A 414 -69.71 -13.69 5.69
N GLY A 415 -70.84 -14.28 5.38
CA GLY A 415 -72.02 -14.22 6.24
C GLY A 415 -73.29 -13.77 5.47
N THR A 416 -73.87 -12.63 5.85
CA THR A 416 -75.10 -12.11 5.19
C THR A 416 -74.77 -11.42 3.88
N GLU A 417 -75.79 -11.29 2.99
CA GLU A 417 -75.71 -10.62 1.69
C GLU A 417 -75.08 -9.20 1.84
N LYS A 418 -75.54 -8.43 2.84
CA LYS A 418 -75.05 -7.11 3.12
C LYS A 418 -73.57 -7.07 3.50
N GLN A 419 -73.08 -8.03 4.29
CA GLN A 419 -71.68 -8.12 4.66
C GLN A 419 -70.78 -8.53 3.47
N SER A 420 -71.33 -9.32 2.55
CA SER A 420 -70.65 -9.68 1.29
C SER A 420 -70.52 -8.45 0.36
N GLU A 421 -71.60 -7.63 0.25
CA GLU A 421 -71.56 -6.39 -0.52
C GLU A 421 -70.53 -5.39 0.06
N GLU A 422 -70.52 -5.21 1.39
CA GLU A 422 -69.53 -4.36 2.02
C GLU A 422 -68.09 -4.79 1.77
N LEU A 423 -67.83 -6.11 1.84
CA LEU A 423 -66.49 -6.65 1.51
C LEU A 423 -66.13 -6.42 0.03
N VAL A 424 -67.06 -6.65 -0.88
CA VAL A 424 -66.84 -6.41 -2.32
C VAL A 424 -66.53 -4.92 -2.57
N HIS A 425 -67.30 -4.02 -1.96
CA HIS A 425 -67.04 -2.57 -2.05
C HIS A 425 -65.64 -2.22 -1.52
N TYR A 426 -65.26 -2.78 -0.39
CA TYR A 426 -63.93 -2.55 0.23
C TYR A 426 -62.82 -3.04 -0.70
N LEU A 427 -62.91 -4.25 -1.23
CA LEU A 427 -61.93 -4.83 -2.15
C LEU A 427 -61.83 -4.06 -3.47
N LEU A 428 -62.96 -3.60 -3.99
CA LEU A 428 -62.98 -2.77 -5.21
C LEU A 428 -62.29 -1.39 -5.00
N SER A 429 -62.54 -0.74 -3.84
CA SER A 429 -61.87 0.50 -3.55
C SER A 429 -60.36 0.35 -3.38
N GLU A 430 -59.89 -0.71 -2.71
CA GLU A 430 -58.46 -1.04 -2.59
C GLU A 430 -57.83 -1.36 -3.96
N PHE A 431 -58.55 -2.06 -4.83
CA PHE A 431 -58.09 -2.39 -6.18
C PHE A 431 -57.95 -1.16 -7.08
N GLU A 432 -58.86 -0.19 -6.96
CA GLU A 432 -58.84 1.08 -7.72
C GLU A 432 -57.74 2.01 -7.23
N GLU A 433 -57.56 2.11 -5.92
CA GLU A 433 -56.57 3.05 -5.32
C GLU A 433 -55.14 2.49 -5.36
N GLN A 434 -54.91 1.26 -5.00
CA GLN A 434 -53.60 0.63 -4.95
C GLN A 434 -53.64 -0.88 -5.28
N PRO A 435 -53.61 -1.25 -6.59
CA PRO A 435 -53.81 -2.64 -7.04
C PRO A 435 -52.82 -3.65 -6.44
N GLU A 436 -51.63 -3.21 -6.06
CA GLU A 436 -50.60 -4.07 -5.48
C GLU A 436 -50.88 -4.41 -4.01
N LYS A 437 -51.49 -3.50 -3.26
CA LYS A 437 -51.78 -3.70 -1.82
C LYS A 437 -52.96 -4.64 -1.58
N ILE A 438 -53.84 -4.88 -2.56
CA ILE A 438 -54.94 -5.84 -2.42
C ILE A 438 -54.45 -7.22 -2.03
N TRP A 439 -53.23 -7.61 -2.43
CA TRP A 439 -52.64 -8.89 -2.09
C TRP A 439 -52.33 -9.04 -0.56
N GLU A 440 -52.12 -7.93 0.11
CA GLU A 440 -51.83 -7.88 1.54
C GLU A 440 -53.10 -7.77 2.41
N THR A 441 -54.25 -7.52 1.75
CA THR A 441 -55.54 -7.40 2.44
C THR A 441 -55.90 -8.67 3.20
N ASN A 442 -56.16 -8.52 4.51
CA ASN A 442 -56.47 -9.67 5.38
C ASN A 442 -57.95 -10.04 5.26
N ILE A 443 -58.22 -11.28 4.88
CA ILE A 443 -59.54 -11.86 4.78
C ILE A 443 -59.60 -13.07 5.73
N PHE A 444 -60.27 -12.93 6.87
CA PHE A 444 -60.43 -13.98 7.87
C PHE A 444 -59.07 -14.51 8.46
N GLY A 445 -58.15 -13.62 8.68
CA GLY A 445 -56.88 -13.98 9.35
C GLY A 445 -55.76 -14.44 8.41
N LYS A 446 -56.03 -14.46 7.08
CA LYS A 446 -55.03 -14.73 6.05
C LYS A 446 -55.03 -13.60 5.01
N SER A 447 -53.88 -13.31 4.43
CA SER A 447 -53.82 -12.39 3.32
C SER A 447 -54.46 -12.98 2.06
N LEU A 448 -54.97 -12.13 1.16
CA LEU A 448 -55.51 -12.59 -0.13
C LEU A 448 -54.43 -13.37 -0.91
N ASN A 449 -53.21 -12.97 -0.84
CA ASN A 449 -52.09 -13.70 -1.47
C ASN A 449 -51.98 -15.13 -0.90
N GLU A 450 -52.07 -15.33 0.41
CA GLU A 450 -51.99 -16.63 1.02
C GLU A 450 -53.15 -17.52 0.61
N LEU A 451 -54.38 -16.98 0.57
CA LEU A 451 -55.55 -17.71 0.14
C LEU A 451 -55.48 -18.18 -1.31
N VAL A 452 -55.09 -17.28 -2.20
CA VAL A 452 -54.90 -17.61 -3.62
C VAL A 452 -53.76 -18.60 -3.85
N ARG A 453 -52.67 -18.47 -3.12
CA ARG A 453 -51.53 -19.42 -3.17
C ARG A 453 -51.95 -20.83 -2.70
N GLU A 454 -52.66 -20.91 -1.62
CA GLU A 454 -53.18 -22.19 -1.13
C GLU A 454 -54.08 -22.87 -2.17
N GLU A 455 -55.03 -22.14 -2.78
CA GLU A 455 -55.92 -22.70 -3.76
C GLU A 455 -55.18 -23.11 -5.04
N LEU A 456 -54.24 -22.29 -5.54
CA LEU A 456 -53.38 -22.65 -6.65
C LEU A 456 -52.54 -23.90 -6.36
N SER A 457 -51.90 -23.94 -5.18
CA SER A 457 -51.15 -25.12 -4.73
C SER A 457 -52.00 -26.37 -4.65
N HIS A 458 -53.25 -26.25 -4.16
CA HIS A 458 -54.20 -27.34 -4.12
C HIS A 458 -54.59 -27.84 -5.48
N LYS A 459 -54.85 -26.96 -6.47
CA LYS A 459 -55.16 -27.33 -7.83
C LYS A 459 -53.98 -28.02 -8.52
N LEU A 460 -52.78 -27.51 -8.33
CA LEU A 460 -51.57 -28.08 -8.88
C LEU A 460 -51.23 -29.45 -8.32
N SER A 461 -51.39 -29.65 -6.99
CA SER A 461 -51.12 -30.92 -6.33
C SER A 461 -52.17 -32.00 -6.62
N ARG A 462 -53.38 -31.62 -7.04
CA ARG A 462 -54.50 -32.54 -7.34
C ARG A 462 -54.48 -33.10 -8.77
N MET A 463 -53.46 -32.74 -9.58
CA MET A 463 -53.35 -33.36 -10.91
C MET A 463 -53.13 -34.86 -10.77
N PRO A 464 -54.11 -35.73 -11.18
CA PRO A 464 -54.00 -37.16 -11.01
C PRO A 464 -52.75 -37.72 -11.71
N ASP A 465 -52.14 -38.74 -11.12
CA ASP A 465 -50.97 -39.39 -11.70
C ASP A 465 -51.27 -40.00 -13.06
N ASP A 466 -52.50 -40.51 -13.24
CA ASP A 466 -53.01 -41.02 -14.53
C ASP A 466 -53.05 -39.93 -15.61
N ALA A 467 -53.39 -38.67 -15.25
CA ALA A 467 -53.37 -37.55 -16.20
C ALA A 467 -51.97 -37.18 -16.61
N ARG A 468 -51.02 -37.18 -15.63
CA ARG A 468 -49.58 -36.94 -15.90
C ARG A 468 -49.03 -38.02 -16.85
N GLY A 469 -49.36 -39.29 -16.56
CA GLY A 469 -48.99 -40.45 -17.43
C GLY A 469 -49.51 -40.30 -18.85
N LYS A 470 -50.80 -39.99 -19.02
CA LYS A 470 -51.40 -39.79 -20.33
C LYS A 470 -50.82 -38.63 -21.12
N ILE A 471 -50.47 -37.52 -20.46
CA ILE A 471 -49.79 -36.38 -21.12
C ILE A 471 -48.43 -36.83 -21.63
N ARG A 472 -47.64 -37.54 -20.80
CA ARG A 472 -46.34 -38.07 -21.19
C ARG A 472 -46.44 -39.02 -22.38
N GLU A 473 -47.31 -40.07 -22.30
CA GLU A 473 -47.51 -41.04 -23.38
C GLU A 473 -47.95 -40.36 -24.67
N THR A 474 -48.81 -39.36 -24.58
CA THR A 474 -49.28 -38.61 -25.76
C THR A 474 -48.11 -37.83 -26.39
N LEU A 475 -47.28 -37.19 -25.59
CA LEU A 475 -46.10 -36.49 -26.07
C LEU A 475 -45.09 -37.44 -26.74
N GLU A 476 -44.83 -38.60 -26.13
CA GLU A 476 -43.98 -39.65 -26.70
C GLU A 476 -44.52 -40.14 -28.07
N LYS A 477 -45.80 -40.34 -28.19
CA LYS A 477 -46.46 -40.73 -29.48
C LYS A 477 -46.33 -39.63 -30.54
N ILE A 478 -46.55 -38.38 -30.16
CA ILE A 478 -46.43 -37.24 -31.07
C ILE A 478 -45.06 -37.18 -31.69
N ILE A 479 -44.02 -37.33 -30.79
CA ILE A 479 -42.63 -37.17 -31.20
C ILE A 479 -42.13 -38.37 -31.99
N ASN A 480 -42.48 -39.59 -31.59
CA ASN A 480 -41.94 -40.82 -32.19
C ASN A 480 -42.67 -41.27 -33.46
N GLU A 481 -43.98 -41.03 -33.53
CA GLU A 481 -44.82 -41.59 -34.64
C GLU A 481 -44.99 -40.66 -35.84
N SER A 482 -44.47 -39.37 -35.73
CA SER A 482 -44.54 -38.38 -36.86
C SER A 482 -45.90 -38.33 -37.59
N ALA A 483 -46.96 -38.69 -36.91
CA ALA A 483 -48.26 -38.80 -37.52
C ALA A 483 -48.97 -37.44 -37.65
N GLY A 484 -49.03 -36.87 -38.83
CA GLY A 484 -49.84 -35.69 -39.14
C GLY A 484 -51.33 -35.90 -38.97
N GLY A 485 -51.79 -36.41 -37.84
CA GLY A 485 -53.16 -36.67 -37.49
C GLY A 485 -53.69 -35.80 -36.33
N LEU A 486 -55.06 -35.74 -36.26
CA LEU A 486 -55.72 -35.04 -35.17
C LEU A 486 -55.40 -35.72 -33.82
N ILE A 487 -54.75 -34.97 -32.90
CA ILE A 487 -54.43 -35.52 -31.62
C ILE A 487 -55.56 -35.18 -30.64
N CYS A 488 -56.23 -36.23 -30.18
CA CYS A 488 -57.31 -36.14 -29.21
C CYS A 488 -56.76 -36.68 -27.86
N ILE A 489 -56.57 -35.80 -26.89
CA ILE A 489 -56.20 -36.18 -25.48
C ILE A 489 -57.50 -36.32 -24.71
N ILE A 490 -57.93 -37.55 -24.46
CA ILE A 490 -59.06 -37.85 -23.58
C ILE A 490 -58.46 -38.06 -22.18
N LEU A 491 -58.59 -37.05 -21.27
CA LEU A 491 -58.22 -37.10 -19.87
C LEU A 491 -59.22 -37.93 -19.07
#